data_43a8f5322e652db8aa9d82c08addd3e8
#
_entry.id   43a8f5322e652db8aa9d82c08addd3e8
#
_cell.length_a   1.000
_cell.length_b   1.000
_cell.length_c   1.000
_cell.angle_alpha   90.00
_cell.angle_beta   90.00
_cell.angle_gamma   90.00
#
_symmetry.space_group_name_H-M   'P 1'
#
loop_
_entity.id
_entity.type
_entity.pdbx_description
1 polymer ?
#
loop_
_entity_poly.entity_id
_entity_poly.type
_entity_poly.pdbx_seq_one_letter_code
_entity_poly.pdbx_strand_id
1 'polypeptide(L)'
;MAEHDVIIVRLGYRLGRDPRITTHLALVARALGANRFLFSGDEDERLPENIASVNQRFGGDMVVEHIKSPMAWLRQFVKDGVDGNPPGIAVHLTMYGASYRSVTPTIRRDRPLVVIVGGAKVPSEVFQVS
;
A
#
# COMPACT_ATOMS: atom_id res chain seq x y z
N MET A 1 8.89 -5.41 -21.16
CA MET A 1 9.41 -4.77 -19.95
C MET A 1 8.89 -5.51 -18.74
N ALA A 2 9.78 -5.98 -17.89
CA ALA A 2 9.36 -6.65 -16.67
C ALA A 2 8.78 -5.61 -15.71
N GLU A 3 7.51 -5.70 -15.45
CA GLU A 3 6.85 -4.83 -14.50
C GLU A 3 6.75 -5.54 -13.16
N HIS A 4 7.08 -4.83 -12.11
CA HIS A 4 6.94 -5.33 -10.76
C HIS A 4 5.70 -4.76 -10.10
N ASP A 5 5.22 -5.46 -9.07
CA ASP A 5 4.02 -5.07 -8.37
C ASP A 5 4.16 -3.71 -7.70
N VAL A 6 3.08 -2.96 -7.70
CA VAL A 6 2.92 -1.76 -6.90
C VAL A 6 1.87 -2.05 -5.83
N ILE A 7 2.27 -1.88 -4.58
CA ILE A 7 1.45 -2.23 -3.42
C ILE A 7 1.25 -0.98 -2.58
N ILE A 8 0.02 -0.71 -2.18
CA ILE A 8 -0.30 0.38 -1.27
C ILE A 8 -0.55 -0.21 0.12
N VAL A 9 0.10 0.34 1.13
CA VAL A 9 -0.12 -0.07 2.52
C VAL A 9 -0.68 1.12 3.30
N ARG A 10 -1.91 0.99 3.77
CA ARG A 10 -2.60 1.97 4.61
C ARG A 10 -2.45 1.55 6.07
N LEU A 11 -1.79 2.36 6.85
CA LEU A 11 -1.56 2.07 8.27
C LEU A 11 -2.67 2.66 9.14
N GLY A 12 -3.09 1.91 10.15
CA GLY A 12 -3.96 2.42 11.21
C GLY A 12 -5.39 2.74 10.79
N TYR A 13 -5.99 1.89 9.95
CA TYR A 13 -7.39 2.05 9.57
C TYR A 13 -8.29 2.02 10.82
N ARG A 14 -9.19 3.00 10.91
CA ARG A 14 -10.14 3.09 12.02
C ARG A 14 -11.56 3.03 11.46
N LEU A 15 -12.27 1.94 11.74
CA LEU A 15 -13.58 1.66 11.15
C LEU A 15 -14.60 2.76 11.45
N GLY A 16 -14.55 3.36 12.64
CA GLY A 16 -15.47 4.42 13.02
C GLY A 16 -15.18 5.80 12.41
N ARG A 17 -14.00 5.99 11.81
CA ARG A 17 -13.57 7.33 11.33
C ARG A 17 -13.12 7.35 9.86
N ASP A 18 -12.51 6.28 9.39
CA ASP A 18 -11.77 6.29 8.13
C ASP A 18 -12.40 5.53 6.96
N PRO A 19 -13.61 4.91 7.06
CA PRO A 19 -14.06 3.99 5.99
C PRO A 19 -14.20 4.66 4.63
N ARG A 20 -14.72 5.88 4.59
CA ARG A 20 -14.89 6.59 3.32
C ARG A 20 -13.54 6.96 2.70
N ILE A 21 -12.64 7.50 3.51
CA ILE A 21 -11.31 7.92 3.04
C ILE A 21 -10.52 6.71 2.56
N THR A 22 -10.56 5.61 3.32
CA THR A 22 -9.82 4.40 2.97
C THR A 22 -10.39 3.74 1.72
N THR A 23 -11.71 3.68 1.58
CA THR A 23 -12.35 3.16 0.37
C THR A 23 -11.97 4.01 -0.84
N HIS A 24 -11.98 5.32 -0.69
CA HIS A 24 -11.59 6.22 -1.77
C HIS A 24 -10.13 6.02 -2.18
N LEU A 25 -9.25 5.88 -1.19
CA LEU A 25 -7.83 5.61 -1.46
C LEU A 25 -7.65 4.29 -2.22
N ALA A 26 -8.38 3.25 -1.83
CA ALA A 26 -8.31 1.96 -2.52
C ALA A 26 -8.79 2.06 -3.97
N LEU A 27 -9.87 2.81 -4.21
CA LEU A 27 -10.38 3.02 -5.57
C LEU A 27 -9.40 3.80 -6.43
N VAL A 28 -8.75 4.82 -5.87
CA VAL A 28 -7.73 5.59 -6.58
C VAL A 28 -6.53 4.70 -6.90
N ALA A 29 -6.08 3.91 -5.93
CA ALA A 29 -4.97 2.98 -6.13
C ALA A 29 -5.28 2.00 -7.27
N ARG A 30 -6.50 1.45 -7.29
CA ARG A 30 -6.96 0.56 -8.34
C ARG A 30 -6.92 1.25 -9.71
N ALA A 31 -7.47 2.45 -9.78
CA ALA A 31 -7.54 3.20 -11.03
C ALA A 31 -6.15 3.52 -11.59
N LEU A 32 -5.16 3.69 -10.72
CA LEU A 32 -3.79 4.01 -11.12
C LEU A 32 -2.91 2.77 -11.32
N GLY A 33 -3.49 1.57 -11.20
CA GLY A 33 -2.79 0.34 -11.56
C GLY A 33 -2.08 -0.38 -10.43
N ALA A 34 -2.38 -0.09 -9.16
CA ALA A 34 -1.83 -0.85 -8.06
C ALA A 34 -2.32 -2.30 -8.09
N ASN A 35 -1.46 -3.23 -7.71
CA ASN A 35 -1.76 -4.66 -7.71
C ASN A 35 -2.39 -5.13 -6.42
N ARG A 36 -2.01 -4.51 -5.29
CA ARG A 36 -2.51 -4.89 -3.96
C ARG A 36 -2.72 -3.64 -3.13
N PHE A 37 -3.72 -3.71 -2.26
CA PHE A 37 -3.98 -2.70 -1.25
C PHE A 37 -4.07 -3.41 0.09
N LEU A 38 -3.11 -3.14 0.97
CA LEU A 38 -3.05 -3.74 2.30
C LEU A 38 -3.39 -2.67 3.33
N PHE A 39 -4.14 -3.06 4.35
CA PHE A 39 -4.45 -2.13 5.43
C PHE A 39 -4.30 -2.81 6.78
N SER A 40 -3.87 -2.04 7.77
CA SER A 40 -3.74 -2.49 9.15
C SER A 40 -4.68 -1.70 10.05
N GLY A 41 -4.82 -2.13 11.29
CA GLY A 41 -5.75 -1.54 12.23
C GLY A 41 -7.03 -2.36 12.30
N ASP A 42 -8.18 -1.71 12.25
CA ASP A 42 -9.46 -2.41 12.34
C ASP A 42 -9.70 -3.29 11.12
N GLU A 43 -10.28 -4.47 11.35
CA GLU A 43 -10.71 -5.33 10.27
C GLU A 43 -12.04 -4.82 9.70
N ASP A 44 -12.16 -4.84 8.38
CA ASP A 44 -13.40 -4.45 7.69
C ASP A 44 -13.55 -5.30 6.44
N GLU A 45 -14.42 -6.29 6.50
CA GLU A 45 -14.66 -7.20 5.40
C GLU A 45 -15.35 -6.52 4.21
N ARG A 46 -16.03 -5.41 4.45
CA ARG A 46 -16.74 -4.69 3.38
C ARG A 46 -15.77 -4.02 2.41
N LEU A 47 -14.59 -3.63 2.87
CA LEU A 47 -13.62 -2.99 2.00
C LEU A 47 -13.11 -3.94 0.90
N PRO A 48 -12.60 -5.14 1.23
CA PRO A 48 -12.23 -6.10 0.17
C PRO A 48 -13.41 -6.48 -0.72
N GLU A 49 -14.60 -6.67 -0.16
CA GLU A 49 -15.78 -7.05 -0.93
C GLU A 49 -16.20 -5.95 -1.92
N ASN A 50 -16.14 -4.69 -1.50
CA ASN A 50 -16.48 -3.57 -2.35
C ASN A 50 -15.52 -3.47 -3.54
N ILE A 51 -14.23 -3.64 -3.30
CA ILE A 51 -13.24 -3.57 -4.37
C ILE A 51 -13.36 -4.78 -5.31
N ALA A 52 -13.62 -5.97 -4.77
CA ALA A 52 -13.85 -7.15 -5.59
C ALA A 52 -15.06 -6.95 -6.51
N SER A 53 -16.13 -6.33 -6.00
CA SER A 53 -17.31 -6.00 -6.80
C SER A 53 -16.99 -5.03 -7.93
N VAL A 54 -16.16 -4.01 -7.66
CA VAL A 54 -15.74 -3.06 -8.68
C VAL A 54 -14.89 -3.76 -9.74
N ASN A 55 -13.97 -4.64 -9.34
CA ASN A 55 -13.17 -5.43 -10.27
C ASN A 55 -14.06 -6.27 -11.20
N GLN A 56 -15.09 -6.88 -10.63
CA GLN A 56 -16.01 -7.71 -11.41
C GLN A 56 -16.79 -6.91 -12.44
N ARG A 57 -17.20 -5.68 -12.09
CA ARG A 57 -18.00 -4.83 -12.98
C ARG A 57 -17.18 -4.13 -14.06
N PHE A 58 -16.00 -3.67 -13.70
CA PHE A 58 -15.20 -2.77 -14.55
C PHE A 58 -13.86 -3.37 -14.97
N GLY A 59 -13.59 -4.61 -14.60
CA GLY A 59 -12.31 -5.26 -14.87
C GLY A 59 -11.27 -4.90 -13.82
N GLY A 60 -10.15 -5.62 -13.86
CA GLY A 60 -9.05 -5.45 -12.93
C GLY A 60 -9.01 -6.57 -11.90
N ASP A 61 -7.91 -6.64 -11.19
CA ASP A 61 -7.64 -7.72 -10.25
C ASP A 61 -6.92 -7.28 -8.98
N MET A 62 -7.01 -5.99 -8.63
CA MET A 62 -6.38 -5.52 -7.41
C MET A 62 -6.94 -6.25 -6.19
N VAL A 63 -6.06 -6.81 -5.37
CA VAL A 63 -6.43 -7.54 -4.16
C VAL A 63 -6.36 -6.60 -2.97
N VAL A 64 -7.38 -6.66 -2.10
CA VAL A 64 -7.43 -5.87 -0.87
C VAL A 64 -7.40 -6.83 0.31
N GLU A 65 -6.45 -6.66 1.23
CA GLU A 65 -6.24 -7.55 2.36
C GLU A 65 -5.92 -6.76 3.64
N HIS A 66 -6.41 -7.29 4.76
CA HIS A 66 -6.02 -6.80 6.08
C HIS A 66 -4.74 -7.52 6.53
N ILE A 67 -3.80 -6.75 7.10
CA ILE A 67 -2.57 -7.32 7.67
C ILE A 67 -2.46 -6.92 9.14
N LYS A 68 -2.15 -7.91 9.99
CA LYS A 68 -2.06 -7.68 11.44
C LYS A 68 -0.75 -7.03 11.87
N SER A 69 0.33 -7.34 11.18
CA SER A 69 1.68 -6.91 11.56
C SER A 69 2.34 -6.17 10.41
N PRO A 70 1.93 -4.92 10.14
CA PRO A 70 2.43 -4.19 8.98
C PRO A 70 3.93 -3.95 9.02
N MET A 71 4.52 -3.71 10.20
CA MET A 71 5.96 -3.46 10.29
C MET A 71 6.77 -4.71 9.99
N ALA A 72 6.31 -5.88 10.45
CA ALA A 72 6.97 -7.14 10.11
C ALA A 72 6.89 -7.41 8.61
N TRP A 73 5.72 -7.17 8.00
CA TRP A 73 5.54 -7.32 6.57
C TRP A 73 6.46 -6.39 5.78
N LEU A 74 6.54 -5.12 6.19
CA LEU A 74 7.38 -4.11 5.52
C LEU A 74 8.87 -4.47 5.64
N ARG A 75 9.32 -4.90 6.82
CA ARG A 75 10.72 -5.32 7.00
C ARG A 75 11.06 -6.49 6.09
N GLN A 76 10.19 -7.47 6.01
CA GLN A 76 10.43 -8.60 5.11
C GLN A 76 10.41 -8.17 3.65
N PHE A 77 9.50 -7.29 3.27
CA PHE A 77 9.37 -6.80 1.90
C PHE A 77 10.67 -6.14 1.41
N VAL A 78 11.28 -5.28 2.25
CA VAL A 78 12.49 -4.55 1.83
C VAL A 78 13.76 -5.38 1.99
N LYS A 79 13.75 -6.40 2.84
CA LYS A 79 14.93 -7.21 3.13
C LYS A 79 15.02 -8.47 2.24
N ASP A 80 13.96 -9.26 2.24
CA ASP A 80 13.97 -10.58 1.59
C ASP A 80 12.97 -10.69 0.44
N GLY A 81 12.02 -9.77 0.35
CA GLY A 81 10.91 -9.87 -0.58
C GLY A 81 9.78 -10.72 -0.03
N VAL A 82 8.63 -10.68 -0.70
CA VAL A 82 7.43 -11.46 -0.34
C VAL A 82 6.90 -12.16 -1.58
N ASP A 83 6.21 -13.27 -1.38
CA ASP A 83 5.54 -14.03 -2.45
C ASP A 83 6.49 -14.42 -3.60
N GLY A 84 7.74 -14.73 -3.26
CA GLY A 84 8.73 -15.16 -4.25
C GLY A 84 9.33 -14.04 -5.09
N ASN A 85 8.97 -12.78 -4.82
CA ASN A 85 9.52 -11.62 -5.52
C ASN A 85 10.83 -11.17 -4.89
N PRO A 86 11.69 -10.44 -5.63
CA PRO A 86 12.90 -9.87 -5.05
C PRO A 86 12.57 -8.82 -3.99
N PRO A 87 13.56 -8.43 -3.15
CA PRO A 87 13.37 -7.35 -2.20
C PRO A 87 12.87 -6.09 -2.87
N GLY A 88 11.90 -5.43 -2.25
CA GLY A 88 11.26 -4.25 -2.80
C GLY A 88 11.74 -2.94 -2.21
N ILE A 89 11.19 -1.87 -2.70
CA ILE A 89 11.46 -0.51 -2.27
C ILE A 89 10.22 0.04 -1.57
N ALA A 90 10.42 0.67 -0.41
CA ALA A 90 9.34 1.30 0.34
C ALA A 90 9.44 2.81 0.23
N VAL A 91 8.33 3.46 -0.10
CA VAL A 91 8.21 4.91 -0.15
C VAL A 91 7.08 5.32 0.79
N HIS A 92 7.35 6.23 1.69
CA HIS A 92 6.37 6.73 2.66
C HIS A 92 5.87 8.10 2.25
N LEU A 93 4.57 8.22 2.04
CA LEU A 93 3.94 9.52 1.78
C LEU A 93 3.81 10.27 3.10
N THR A 94 4.58 11.32 3.26
CA THR A 94 4.64 12.11 4.49
C THR A 94 4.84 13.58 4.15
N MET A 95 4.34 14.46 5.03
CA MET A 95 4.56 15.89 4.89
C MET A 95 6.01 16.31 5.20
N TYR A 96 6.80 15.40 5.79
CA TYR A 96 8.20 15.67 6.18
C TYR A 96 9.20 15.15 5.17
N GLY A 97 8.74 14.54 4.09
CA GLY A 97 9.62 13.97 3.09
C GLY A 97 10.02 14.96 2.01
N ALA A 98 10.85 14.49 1.09
CA ALA A 98 11.21 15.25 -0.10
C ALA A 98 10.02 15.35 -1.07
N SER A 99 10.05 16.36 -1.94
CA SER A 99 9.01 16.53 -2.95
C SER A 99 8.93 15.30 -3.87
N TYR A 100 7.70 14.90 -4.23
CA TYR A 100 7.52 13.79 -5.17
C TYR A 100 8.22 14.06 -6.50
N ARG A 101 8.33 15.32 -6.89
CA ARG A 101 9.01 15.71 -8.15
C ARG A 101 10.50 15.40 -8.13
N SER A 102 11.14 15.48 -6.95
CA SER A 102 12.56 15.14 -6.83
C SER A 102 12.78 13.65 -6.56
N VAL A 103 11.84 12.96 -5.89
CA VAL A 103 11.99 11.58 -5.50
C VAL A 103 11.56 10.61 -6.59
N THR A 104 10.43 10.88 -7.27
CA THR A 104 9.85 9.95 -8.24
C THR A 104 10.84 9.51 -9.32
N PRO A 105 11.66 10.40 -9.92
CA PRO A 105 12.65 9.96 -10.92
C PRO A 105 13.73 9.04 -10.37
N THR A 106 13.95 9.03 -9.05
CA THR A 106 14.99 8.19 -8.42
C THR A 106 14.47 6.81 -8.02
N ILE A 107 13.15 6.58 -8.07
CA ILE A 107 12.57 5.30 -7.67
C ILE A 107 12.89 4.25 -8.72
N ARG A 108 13.48 3.14 -8.27
CA ARG A 108 13.84 2.03 -9.14
C ARG A 108 12.58 1.31 -9.61
N ARG A 109 12.57 0.95 -10.89
CA ARG A 109 11.45 0.22 -11.52
C ARG A 109 11.73 -1.26 -11.71
N ASP A 110 12.91 -1.72 -11.31
CA ASP A 110 13.33 -3.11 -11.43
C ASP A 110 12.97 -3.95 -10.19
N ARG A 111 12.23 -3.39 -9.25
CA ARG A 111 11.84 -4.06 -8.01
C ARG A 111 10.41 -3.72 -7.66
N PRO A 112 9.72 -4.58 -6.88
CA PRO A 112 8.41 -4.25 -6.35
C PRO A 112 8.46 -2.97 -5.53
N LEU A 113 7.40 -2.19 -5.59
CA LEU A 113 7.29 -0.92 -4.90
C LEU A 113 6.13 -0.98 -3.92
N VAL A 114 6.36 -0.57 -2.67
CA VAL A 114 5.28 -0.33 -1.71
C VAL A 114 5.23 1.16 -1.39
N VAL A 115 4.02 1.72 -1.44
CA VAL A 115 3.75 3.10 -1.04
C VAL A 115 2.99 3.04 0.28
N ILE A 116 3.57 3.64 1.33
CA ILE A 116 3.02 3.61 2.67
C ILE A 116 2.23 4.90 2.91
N VAL A 117 0.97 4.75 3.29
CA VAL A 117 0.08 5.86 3.62
C VAL A 117 -0.31 5.73 5.09
N GLY A 118 0.05 6.70 5.91
CA GLY A 118 -0.24 6.69 7.33
C GLY A 118 -1.62 7.22 7.67
N GLY A 119 -2.08 6.89 8.90
CA GLY A 119 -3.25 7.48 9.52
C GLY A 119 -2.86 8.67 10.39
N ALA A 120 -3.60 8.88 11.48
CA ALA A 120 -3.34 9.97 12.41
C ALA A 120 -1.99 9.82 13.12
N LYS A 121 -1.55 8.58 13.33
CA LYS A 121 -0.25 8.28 13.93
C LYS A 121 0.47 7.25 13.08
N VAL A 122 1.75 7.50 12.83
CA VAL A 122 2.60 6.59 12.07
C VAL A 122 3.75 6.17 12.98
N PRO A 123 4.01 4.86 13.14
CA PRO A 123 5.16 4.41 13.93
C PRO A 123 6.46 4.96 13.37
N SER A 124 7.37 5.35 14.27
CA SER A 124 8.67 5.90 13.86
C SER A 124 9.47 4.91 13.00
N GLU A 125 9.26 3.62 13.20
CA GLU A 125 9.93 2.57 12.43
C GLU A 125 9.63 2.66 10.93
N VAL A 126 8.49 3.22 10.53
CA VAL A 126 8.15 3.41 9.12
C VAL A 126 9.17 4.30 8.43
N PHE A 127 9.65 5.32 9.12
CA PHE A 127 10.66 6.23 8.57
C PHE A 127 12.03 5.56 8.39
N GLN A 128 12.25 4.44 9.07
CA GLN A 128 13.52 3.70 8.98
C GLN A 128 13.52 2.72 7.80
N VAL A 129 12.37 2.16 7.43
CA VAL A 129 12.29 1.17 6.36
C VAL A 129 12.04 1.81 4.99
N SER A 130 11.56 3.04 4.96
CA SER A 130 11.22 3.73 3.70
C SER A 130 12.30 4.67 3.16
#